data_176dbcc51b81f1fd13c4fdc4d92a964c
#
_entry.id   176dbcc51b81f1fd13c4fdc4d92a964c
#
_cell.length_a   1.000
_cell.length_b   1.000
_cell.length_c   1.000
_cell.angle_alpha   90.00
_cell.angle_beta   90.00
_cell.angle_gamma   90.00
#
_symmetry.space_group_name_H-M   'P 1'
#
loop_
_entity.id
_entity.type
_entity.pdbx_description
1 polymer ?
#
loop_
_entity_poly.entity_id
_entity_poly.type
_entity_poly.pdbx_seq_one_letter_code
_entity_poly.pdbx_strand_id
1 'polypeptide(L)'
;MRFLVLLSIVVKLVASQISYKSCTYNEICASIQDCPTYQSYSSLPFRNWPQDVQKLAKSNLCNNEMINRTPVLSICCPSPLNSRRCGIQAGDRIAKGTVAKVFEFPWMVLLYSRTDRFVCGGTLVSARYVLTAGHCVNSEKSKIISVRVGENDINQPIDCNVVDGEPDCAPAPQDINVEKIIRHPGHSDRSKKNDIALLRLERPAVLGDSVIPICLPNGSPEQRIVDPSFLVVSGWGLTENGTSFDVLRYARVPPVSLEDCGIKLRGLDATLRLDQSQICAGGVDQIDNCAGDSGGPLQIISNQSSRYIQYGVVSYGLKSCGVQDEPGVYTNVVYYMKWIFQNVLE
;
A
#
# COMPACT_ATOMS: atom_id res chain seq x y z
N MET A 1 -24.48 -37.29 -34.08
CA MET A 1 -23.73 -35.99 -34.20
C MET A 1 -24.50 -34.71 -33.84
N ARG A 2 -25.84 -34.67 -33.85
CA ARG A 2 -26.63 -33.46 -33.50
C ARG A 2 -26.77 -33.20 -31.99
N PHE A 3 -26.65 -34.21 -31.13
CA PHE A 3 -26.81 -34.06 -29.66
C PHE A 3 -25.58 -33.44 -28.97
N LEU A 4 -24.38 -33.64 -29.50
CA LEU A 4 -23.13 -33.07 -28.91
C LEU A 4 -22.97 -31.58 -29.19
N VAL A 5 -23.55 -31.07 -30.30
CA VAL A 5 -23.49 -29.64 -30.64
C VAL A 5 -24.44 -28.81 -29.77
N LEU A 6 -25.59 -29.35 -29.40
CA LEU A 6 -26.54 -28.66 -28.53
C LEU A 6 -26.01 -28.52 -27.09
N LEU A 7 -25.31 -29.54 -26.57
CA LEU A 7 -24.73 -29.48 -25.23
C LEU A 7 -23.60 -28.43 -25.12
N SER A 8 -22.80 -28.28 -26.19
CA SER A 8 -21.73 -27.27 -26.23
C SER A 8 -22.25 -25.83 -26.34
N ILE A 9 -23.41 -25.65 -26.98
CA ILE A 9 -24.06 -24.32 -27.11
C ILE A 9 -24.72 -23.92 -25.78
N VAL A 10 -25.38 -24.87 -25.10
CA VAL A 10 -26.00 -24.59 -23.78
C VAL A 10 -24.95 -24.29 -22.71
N VAL A 11 -23.82 -25.00 -22.72
CA VAL A 11 -22.70 -24.70 -21.78
C VAL A 11 -22.06 -23.33 -22.07
N LYS A 12 -21.93 -22.92 -23.35
CA LYS A 12 -21.45 -21.58 -23.71
C LYS A 12 -22.44 -20.46 -23.37
N LEU A 13 -23.73 -20.71 -23.46
CA LEU A 13 -24.76 -19.70 -23.11
C LEU A 13 -24.94 -19.50 -21.61
N VAL A 14 -24.65 -20.51 -20.78
CA VAL A 14 -24.69 -20.37 -19.31
C VAL A 14 -23.43 -19.67 -18.78
N ALA A 15 -22.29 -19.81 -19.45
CA ALA A 15 -21.04 -19.09 -19.06
C ALA A 15 -21.07 -17.59 -19.38
N SER A 16 -22.01 -17.09 -20.19
CA SER A 16 -22.05 -15.69 -20.63
C SER A 16 -22.93 -14.76 -19.78
N GLN A 17 -23.44 -15.21 -18.62
CA GLN A 17 -24.33 -14.39 -17.76
C GLN A 17 -23.82 -14.12 -16.36
N ILE A 18 -22.58 -14.46 -16.02
CA ILE A 18 -22.02 -14.05 -14.74
C ILE A 18 -21.46 -12.64 -14.90
N SER A 19 -22.22 -11.64 -14.43
CA SER A 19 -21.73 -10.27 -14.27
C SER A 19 -20.92 -10.19 -12.98
N TYR A 20 -19.63 -9.87 -13.09
CA TYR A 20 -18.79 -9.59 -11.92
C TYR A 20 -19.05 -8.17 -11.42
N LYS A 21 -19.15 -8.05 -10.09
CA LYS A 21 -19.33 -6.77 -9.41
C LYS A 21 -17.98 -6.07 -9.23
N SER A 22 -17.89 -4.78 -9.49
CA SER A 22 -16.79 -3.97 -8.99
C SER A 22 -16.99 -3.71 -7.51
N CYS A 23 -15.98 -4.01 -6.69
CA CYS A 23 -16.03 -3.77 -5.25
C CYS A 23 -16.04 -2.28 -4.94
N THR A 24 -16.80 -1.88 -3.93
CA THR A 24 -16.83 -0.50 -3.43
C THR A 24 -15.57 -0.16 -2.63
N TYR A 25 -15.41 1.10 -2.22
CA TYR A 25 -14.20 1.57 -1.52
C TYR A 25 -13.87 0.81 -0.23
N ASN A 26 -14.90 0.38 0.50
CA ASN A 26 -14.76 -0.37 1.75
C ASN A 26 -14.88 -1.89 1.54
N GLU A 27 -14.69 -2.36 0.33
CA GLU A 27 -14.68 -3.77 -0.03
C GLU A 27 -13.39 -4.11 -0.76
N ILE A 28 -12.93 -5.33 -0.62
CA ILE A 28 -11.82 -5.90 -1.38
C ILE A 28 -12.28 -7.16 -2.11
N CYS A 29 -11.82 -7.34 -3.34
CA CYS A 29 -12.04 -8.58 -4.06
C CYS A 29 -11.12 -9.67 -3.49
N ALA A 30 -11.67 -10.52 -2.64
CA ALA A 30 -10.95 -11.57 -1.93
C ALA A 30 -11.56 -12.94 -2.23
N SER A 31 -10.74 -14.00 -2.11
CA SER A 31 -11.25 -15.37 -2.15
C SER A 31 -12.36 -15.53 -1.12
N ILE A 32 -13.43 -16.24 -1.50
CA ILE A 32 -14.56 -16.52 -0.60
C ILE A 32 -14.11 -17.22 0.70
N GLN A 33 -13.01 -17.97 0.65
CA GLN A 33 -12.40 -18.64 1.80
C GLN A 33 -11.69 -17.67 2.75
N ASP A 34 -11.22 -16.56 2.24
CA ASP A 34 -10.48 -15.54 3.00
C ASP A 34 -11.43 -14.43 3.53
N CYS A 35 -12.72 -14.45 3.17
CA CYS A 35 -13.68 -13.44 3.60
C CYS A 35 -14.35 -13.78 4.93
N PRO A 36 -14.20 -12.97 6.00
CA PRO A 36 -14.76 -13.25 7.33
C PRO A 36 -16.27 -13.49 7.31
N THR A 37 -17.01 -12.76 6.48
CA THR A 37 -18.46 -12.91 6.33
C THR A 37 -18.87 -14.35 5.97
N TYR A 38 -18.00 -15.11 5.31
CA TYR A 38 -18.29 -16.46 4.85
C TYR A 38 -17.39 -17.52 5.49
N GLN A 39 -16.53 -17.14 6.44
CA GLN A 39 -15.54 -18.02 7.05
C GLN A 39 -16.17 -19.25 7.73
N SER A 40 -17.32 -19.09 8.38
CA SER A 40 -18.08 -20.21 8.99
C SER A 40 -18.55 -21.27 7.99
N TYR A 41 -18.61 -20.93 6.70
CA TYR A 41 -19.02 -21.84 5.63
C TYR A 41 -17.85 -22.31 4.76
N SER A 42 -16.66 -21.74 4.92
CA SER A 42 -15.51 -21.97 4.04
C SER A 42 -15.02 -23.41 3.98
N SER A 43 -15.27 -24.21 5.04
CA SER A 43 -14.96 -25.64 5.08
C SER A 43 -15.98 -26.54 4.37
N LEU A 44 -17.13 -25.99 3.99
CA LEU A 44 -18.20 -26.74 3.31
C LEU A 44 -18.16 -26.50 1.80
N PRO A 45 -18.50 -27.51 0.98
CA PRO A 45 -18.76 -27.30 -0.44
C PRO A 45 -19.83 -26.22 -0.63
N PHE A 46 -19.64 -25.29 -1.57
CA PHE A 46 -20.55 -24.16 -1.79
C PHE A 46 -22.03 -24.56 -1.96
N ARG A 47 -22.29 -25.70 -2.60
CA ARG A 47 -23.65 -26.26 -2.77
C ARG A 47 -24.35 -26.60 -1.44
N ASN A 48 -23.60 -26.78 -0.36
CA ASN A 48 -24.11 -27.14 0.96
C ASN A 48 -24.35 -25.92 1.86
N TRP A 49 -24.06 -24.71 1.36
CA TRP A 49 -24.32 -23.48 2.09
C TRP A 49 -25.83 -23.18 2.15
N PRO A 50 -26.31 -22.43 3.14
CA PRO A 50 -27.71 -21.94 3.14
C PRO A 50 -28.02 -21.16 1.86
N GLN A 51 -29.24 -21.29 1.33
CA GLN A 51 -29.61 -20.72 0.03
C GLN A 51 -29.49 -19.17 -0.02
N ASP A 52 -29.85 -18.50 1.05
CA ASP A 52 -29.68 -17.04 1.22
C ASP A 52 -28.23 -16.62 1.19
N VAL A 53 -27.34 -17.37 1.85
CA VAL A 53 -25.88 -17.14 1.86
C VAL A 53 -25.29 -17.39 0.47
N GLN A 54 -25.71 -18.45 -0.23
CA GLN A 54 -25.31 -18.69 -1.61
C GLN A 54 -25.74 -17.55 -2.54
N LYS A 55 -26.98 -17.05 -2.39
CA LYS A 55 -27.50 -15.94 -3.18
C LYS A 55 -26.70 -14.65 -2.94
N LEU A 56 -26.41 -14.36 -1.66
CA LEU A 56 -25.59 -13.20 -1.29
C LEU A 56 -24.17 -13.31 -1.85
N ALA A 57 -23.52 -14.46 -1.72
CA ALA A 57 -22.18 -14.68 -2.26
C ALA A 57 -22.16 -14.52 -3.80
N LYS A 58 -23.14 -15.06 -4.51
CA LYS A 58 -23.28 -14.92 -5.98
C LYS A 58 -23.46 -13.47 -6.41
N SER A 59 -24.24 -12.66 -5.66
CA SER A 59 -24.45 -11.25 -5.99
C SER A 59 -23.20 -10.36 -5.71
N ASN A 60 -22.25 -10.85 -4.95
CA ASN A 60 -21.01 -10.17 -4.59
C ASN A 60 -19.79 -10.71 -5.34
N LEU A 61 -19.95 -11.59 -6.34
CA LEU A 61 -18.82 -12.10 -7.13
C LEU A 61 -18.10 -10.95 -7.85
N CYS A 62 -16.78 -10.86 -7.64
CA CYS A 62 -15.92 -9.84 -8.28
C CYS A 62 -14.88 -10.46 -9.22
N ASN A 63 -14.56 -11.74 -9.06
CA ASN A 63 -13.66 -12.46 -9.95
C ASN A 63 -13.88 -13.98 -9.89
N ASN A 64 -13.40 -14.68 -10.91
CA ASN A 64 -13.34 -16.14 -10.96
C ASN A 64 -12.05 -16.52 -11.69
N GLU A 65 -11.04 -16.91 -10.94
CA GLU A 65 -9.75 -17.31 -11.48
C GLU A 65 -9.55 -18.81 -11.38
N MET A 66 -8.85 -19.36 -12.36
CA MET A 66 -8.40 -20.74 -12.32
C MET A 66 -7.02 -20.82 -11.73
N ILE A 67 -6.88 -21.27 -10.50
CA ILE A 67 -5.60 -21.50 -9.84
C ILE A 67 -5.35 -23.01 -9.79
N ASN A 68 -4.28 -23.47 -10.44
CA ASN A 68 -3.95 -24.90 -10.53
C ASN A 68 -5.12 -25.79 -11.00
N ARG A 69 -5.87 -25.33 -12.00
CA ARG A 69 -7.08 -26.00 -12.56
C ARG A 69 -8.27 -26.04 -11.59
N THR A 70 -8.22 -25.35 -10.46
CA THR A 70 -9.33 -25.23 -9.51
C THR A 70 -9.93 -23.83 -9.63
N PRO A 71 -11.26 -23.69 -9.83
CA PRO A 71 -11.91 -22.39 -9.85
C PRO A 71 -11.90 -21.79 -8.43
N VAL A 72 -11.33 -20.59 -8.30
CA VAL A 72 -11.37 -19.81 -7.05
C VAL A 72 -12.36 -18.68 -7.24
N LEU A 73 -13.47 -18.75 -6.52
CA LEU A 73 -14.47 -17.70 -6.48
C LEU A 73 -13.99 -16.57 -5.55
N SER A 74 -13.92 -15.36 -6.10
CA SER A 74 -13.61 -14.16 -5.33
C SER A 74 -14.85 -13.27 -5.23
N ILE A 75 -15.04 -12.69 -4.07
CA ILE A 75 -16.21 -11.86 -3.73
C ILE A 75 -15.76 -10.52 -3.17
N CYS A 76 -16.61 -9.50 -3.30
CA CYS A 76 -16.42 -8.23 -2.61
C CYS A 76 -16.66 -8.43 -1.11
N CYS A 77 -15.59 -8.41 -0.34
CA CYS A 77 -15.56 -8.66 1.09
C CYS A 77 -15.40 -7.34 1.85
N PRO A 78 -16.20 -7.05 2.88
CA PRO A 78 -16.01 -5.87 3.73
C PRO A 78 -14.59 -5.83 4.32
N SER A 79 -13.98 -4.67 4.31
CA SER A 79 -12.60 -4.47 4.79
C SER A 79 -12.52 -3.20 5.63
N PRO A 80 -11.70 -3.16 6.70
CA PRO A 80 -11.37 -1.92 7.40
C PRO A 80 -10.47 -1.00 6.57
N LEU A 81 -9.90 -1.55 5.48
CA LEU A 81 -9.11 -0.81 4.49
C LEU A 81 -10.03 -0.03 3.55
N ASN A 82 -9.45 0.95 2.84
CA ASN A 82 -10.16 1.68 1.79
C ASN A 82 -11.44 2.36 2.27
N SER A 83 -11.37 3.06 3.41
CA SER A 83 -12.47 3.87 3.90
C SER A 83 -12.96 4.88 2.84
N ARG A 84 -14.19 5.41 3.00
CA ARG A 84 -14.75 6.40 2.06
C ARG A 84 -13.89 7.64 1.86
N ARG A 85 -13.02 7.96 2.82
CA ARG A 85 -12.08 9.09 2.75
C ARG A 85 -10.64 8.69 2.39
N CYS A 86 -10.35 7.40 2.13
CA CYS A 86 -8.97 7.00 1.83
C CYS A 86 -8.40 7.77 0.63
N GLY A 87 -7.12 8.11 0.70
CA GLY A 87 -6.35 8.70 -0.39
C GLY A 87 -6.79 10.09 -0.85
N ILE A 88 -7.63 10.78 -0.06
CA ILE A 88 -8.04 12.16 -0.35
C ILE A 88 -6.98 13.10 0.20
N GLN A 89 -6.54 14.06 -0.62
CA GLN A 89 -5.80 15.23 -0.16
C GLN A 89 -6.79 16.34 0.22
N ALA A 90 -6.55 16.99 1.33
CA ALA A 90 -7.40 18.10 1.80
C ALA A 90 -6.91 19.49 1.31
N GLY A 91 -5.84 19.58 0.53
CA GLY A 91 -5.26 20.84 0.05
C GLY A 91 -5.27 20.99 -1.47
N ASP A 92 -5.03 22.22 -1.96
CA ASP A 92 -4.92 22.53 -3.37
C ASP A 92 -3.69 21.92 -4.01
N ARG A 93 -3.88 21.30 -5.19
CA ARG A 93 -2.80 20.67 -5.98
C ARG A 93 -1.94 21.73 -6.65
N ILE A 94 -0.73 21.96 -6.18
CA ILE A 94 0.26 22.73 -6.92
C ILE A 94 1.38 21.78 -7.37
N ALA A 95 1.47 21.58 -8.67
CA ALA A 95 2.57 20.87 -9.30
C ALA A 95 3.84 21.75 -9.25
N LYS A 96 4.92 21.19 -8.78
CA LYS A 96 6.30 21.67 -8.65
C LYS A 96 6.68 22.06 -7.21
N GLY A 97 7.13 21.09 -6.45
CA GLY A 97 7.81 21.35 -5.21
C GLY A 97 8.28 20.04 -4.59
N THR A 98 9.44 20.07 -3.98
CA THR A 98 9.94 18.94 -3.19
C THR A 98 9.46 18.97 -1.75
N VAL A 99 8.89 20.07 -1.29
CA VAL A 99 8.34 20.26 0.07
C VAL A 99 6.84 20.05 0.02
N ALA A 100 6.34 19.13 0.85
CA ALA A 100 4.92 18.86 0.96
C ALA A 100 4.23 19.96 1.80
N LYS A 101 3.03 20.34 1.39
CA LYS A 101 2.16 21.21 2.21
C LYS A 101 1.52 20.40 3.33
N VAL A 102 1.11 21.10 4.39
CA VAL A 102 0.22 20.53 5.41
C VAL A 102 -1.03 19.99 4.73
N PHE A 103 -1.50 18.81 5.12
CA PHE A 103 -2.63 18.05 4.53
C PHE A 103 -2.38 17.40 3.16
N GLU A 104 -1.17 17.54 2.56
CA GLU A 104 -0.94 16.99 1.22
C GLU A 104 -0.80 15.46 1.22
N PHE A 105 -0.15 14.89 2.24
CA PHE A 105 -0.01 13.44 2.41
C PHE A 105 -0.42 13.01 3.83
N PRO A 106 -1.71 13.10 4.19
CA PRO A 106 -2.19 12.92 5.56
C PRO A 106 -2.14 11.46 6.07
N TRP A 107 -1.65 10.55 5.27
CA TRP A 107 -1.40 9.14 5.63
C TRP A 107 0.05 8.87 6.03
N MET A 108 0.93 9.87 5.96
CA MET A 108 2.33 9.67 6.32
C MET A 108 2.50 9.42 7.80
N VAL A 109 3.42 8.52 8.14
CA VAL A 109 3.67 8.07 9.51
C VAL A 109 5.16 8.04 9.78
N LEU A 110 5.57 8.58 10.92
CA LEU A 110 6.91 8.43 11.48
C LEU A 110 6.92 7.27 12.48
N LEU A 111 7.93 6.39 12.38
CA LEU A 111 8.11 5.26 13.28
C LEU A 111 9.24 5.57 14.29
N TYR A 112 8.91 5.51 15.59
CA TYR A 112 9.85 5.77 16.67
C TYR A 112 10.29 4.49 17.38
N SER A 113 11.59 4.42 17.65
CA SER A 113 12.18 3.35 18.44
C SER A 113 12.22 3.70 19.94
N ARG A 114 12.64 2.74 20.78
CA ARG A 114 12.83 2.95 22.22
C ARG A 114 13.78 4.09 22.60
N THR A 115 14.63 4.51 21.68
CA THR A 115 15.58 5.59 21.90
C THR A 115 15.04 6.95 21.45
N ASP A 116 13.73 7.07 21.28
CA ASP A 116 13.01 8.25 20.77
C ASP A 116 13.58 8.80 19.46
N ARG A 117 14.12 7.89 18.64
CA ARG A 117 14.65 8.24 17.32
C ARG A 117 13.68 7.79 16.24
N PHE A 118 13.43 8.69 15.31
CA PHE A 118 12.85 8.35 14.03
C PHE A 118 13.75 7.35 13.30
N VAL A 119 13.20 6.23 12.90
CA VAL A 119 13.97 5.14 12.27
C VAL A 119 13.48 4.76 10.89
N CYS A 120 12.20 4.94 10.62
CA CYS A 120 11.54 4.59 9.36
C CYS A 120 10.26 5.40 9.16
N GLY A 121 9.82 5.48 7.92
CA GLY A 121 8.50 5.91 7.56
C GLY A 121 7.49 4.75 7.58
N GLY A 122 6.23 5.09 7.40
CA GLY A 122 5.14 4.16 7.21
C GLY A 122 3.93 4.88 6.63
N THR A 123 2.86 4.13 6.44
CA THR A 123 1.63 4.65 5.84
C THR A 123 0.42 4.18 6.62
N LEU A 124 -0.43 5.10 7.05
CA LEU A 124 -1.70 4.78 7.67
C LEU A 124 -2.64 4.16 6.61
N VAL A 125 -3.02 2.90 6.77
CA VAL A 125 -3.89 2.16 5.83
C VAL A 125 -5.31 1.97 6.37
N SER A 126 -5.49 2.12 7.68
CA SER A 126 -6.78 2.24 8.37
C SER A 126 -6.57 3.05 9.65
N ALA A 127 -7.63 3.40 10.36
CA ALA A 127 -7.48 4.12 11.64
C ALA A 127 -6.60 3.38 12.66
N ARG A 128 -6.39 2.06 12.50
CA ARG A 128 -5.67 1.22 13.48
C ARG A 128 -4.47 0.47 12.93
N TYR A 129 -4.17 0.61 11.62
CA TYR A 129 -3.07 -0.13 11.01
C TYR A 129 -2.17 0.78 10.19
N VAL A 130 -0.86 0.60 10.39
CA VAL A 130 0.21 1.23 9.60
C VAL A 130 0.92 0.15 8.80
N LEU A 131 1.12 0.40 7.51
CA LEU A 131 1.93 -0.40 6.60
C LEU A 131 3.35 0.16 6.55
N THR A 132 4.36 -0.71 6.66
CA THR A 132 5.78 -0.33 6.60
C THR A 132 6.61 -1.49 6.05
N ALA A 133 7.93 -1.33 5.99
CA ALA A 133 8.86 -2.37 5.56
C ALA A 133 9.18 -3.37 6.70
N GLY A 134 9.43 -4.62 6.34
CA GLY A 134 9.79 -5.67 7.28
C GLY A 134 11.14 -5.43 7.97
N HIS A 135 12.10 -4.82 7.26
CA HIS A 135 13.41 -4.48 7.83
C HIS A 135 13.34 -3.37 8.89
N CYS A 136 12.32 -2.49 8.86
CA CYS A 136 12.08 -1.45 9.85
C CYS A 136 11.76 -2.03 11.25
N VAL A 137 11.24 -3.24 11.30
CA VAL A 137 10.77 -3.89 12.53
C VAL A 137 11.59 -5.11 12.93
N ASN A 138 12.74 -5.33 12.28
CA ASN A 138 13.53 -6.55 12.43
C ASN A 138 14.50 -6.54 13.62
N SER A 139 14.81 -5.39 14.20
CA SER A 139 15.86 -5.25 15.21
C SER A 139 15.29 -5.09 16.62
N GLU A 140 15.74 -5.92 17.55
CA GLU A 140 15.45 -5.74 18.99
C GLU A 140 16.02 -4.41 19.53
N LYS A 141 17.15 -3.93 18.97
CA LYS A 141 17.78 -2.68 19.38
C LYS A 141 16.98 -1.45 18.90
N SER A 142 16.33 -1.58 17.74
CA SER A 142 15.49 -0.53 17.12
C SER A 142 14.01 -0.90 17.20
N LYS A 143 13.60 -1.58 18.27
CA LYS A 143 12.20 -2.01 18.41
C LYS A 143 11.28 -0.79 18.36
N ILE A 144 10.41 -0.79 17.35
CA ILE A 144 9.38 0.24 17.22
C ILE A 144 8.44 0.16 18.41
N ILE A 145 8.20 1.27 19.06
CA ILE A 145 7.31 1.38 20.23
C ILE A 145 6.11 2.27 19.97
N SER A 146 6.27 3.30 19.12
CA SER A 146 5.22 4.25 18.80
C SER A 146 5.30 4.72 17.36
N VAL A 147 4.22 5.31 16.92
CA VAL A 147 4.11 6.01 15.64
C VAL A 147 3.58 7.42 15.86
N ARG A 148 3.97 8.34 14.98
CA ARG A 148 3.41 9.69 14.92
C ARG A 148 2.65 9.86 13.62
N VAL A 149 1.40 10.33 13.68
CA VAL A 149 0.54 10.65 12.55
C VAL A 149 0.12 12.11 12.59
N GLY A 150 -0.15 12.71 11.44
CA GLY A 150 -0.55 14.12 11.33
C GLY A 150 0.62 15.09 11.43
N GLU A 151 1.86 14.63 11.15
CA GLU A 151 3.07 15.43 11.16
C GLU A 151 3.40 15.95 9.77
N ASN A 152 3.98 17.16 9.69
CA ASN A 152 4.54 17.71 8.47
C ASN A 152 5.95 18.29 8.72
N ASP A 153 6.15 19.16 9.73
CA ASP A 153 7.46 19.71 10.13
C ASP A 153 7.78 19.27 11.56
N ILE A 154 8.71 18.33 11.70
CA ILE A 154 9.09 17.71 12.98
C ILE A 154 9.54 18.76 14.02
N ASN A 155 10.00 19.94 13.59
CA ASN A 155 10.46 21.01 14.46
C ASN A 155 9.32 21.94 14.93
N GLN A 156 8.11 21.78 14.41
CA GLN A 156 6.97 22.61 14.78
C GLN A 156 5.98 21.80 15.64
N PRO A 157 5.47 22.36 16.73
CA PRO A 157 4.43 21.69 17.53
C PRO A 157 3.06 21.68 16.83
N ILE A 158 2.84 22.59 15.89
CA ILE A 158 1.62 22.72 15.08
C ILE A 158 2.05 23.22 13.70
N ASP A 159 1.64 22.50 12.67
CA ASP A 159 1.89 22.84 11.28
C ASP A 159 0.80 23.69 10.68
N CYS A 160 1.16 24.75 9.98
CA CYS A 160 0.22 25.64 9.32
C CYS A 160 0.63 25.94 7.88
N ASN A 161 -0.36 25.96 6.98
CA ASN A 161 -0.25 26.66 5.70
C ASN A 161 -0.68 28.13 5.86
N VAL A 162 -0.36 28.94 4.88
CA VAL A 162 -0.94 30.29 4.74
C VAL A 162 -1.85 30.27 3.52
N VAL A 163 -3.14 30.52 3.74
CA VAL A 163 -4.17 30.56 2.70
C VAL A 163 -4.81 31.94 2.74
N ASP A 164 -4.72 32.68 1.65
CA ASP A 164 -5.25 34.08 1.54
C ASP A 164 -4.78 35.02 2.66
N GLY A 165 -3.57 34.77 3.18
CA GLY A 165 -2.95 35.57 4.24
C GLY A 165 -3.33 35.12 5.66
N GLU A 166 -4.19 34.14 5.83
CA GLU A 166 -4.59 33.58 7.11
C GLU A 166 -3.94 32.20 7.35
N PRO A 167 -3.60 31.85 8.62
CA PRO A 167 -3.04 30.54 8.94
C PRO A 167 -4.13 29.47 8.90
N ASP A 168 -3.89 28.42 8.11
CA ASP A 168 -4.67 27.18 8.07
C ASP A 168 -3.83 26.07 8.74
N CYS A 169 -4.14 25.79 10.01
CA CYS A 169 -3.32 24.94 10.87
C CYS A 169 -3.92 23.55 11.08
N ALA A 170 -3.04 22.54 11.05
CA ALA A 170 -3.40 21.19 11.48
C ALA A 170 -3.53 21.12 13.01
N PRO A 171 -4.36 20.21 13.54
CA PRO A 171 -4.24 19.79 14.94
C PRO A 171 -2.84 19.25 15.25
N ALA A 172 -2.44 19.30 16.51
CA ALA A 172 -1.17 18.73 16.95
C ALA A 172 -1.05 17.24 16.52
N PRO A 173 0.13 16.77 16.12
CA PRO A 173 0.36 15.38 15.76
C PRO A 173 -0.03 14.40 16.88
N GLN A 174 -0.37 13.18 16.52
CA GLN A 174 -0.77 12.14 17.47
C GLN A 174 0.32 11.09 17.60
N ASP A 175 0.87 10.94 18.79
CA ASP A 175 1.74 9.81 19.15
C ASP A 175 0.88 8.65 19.68
N ILE A 176 1.04 7.46 19.07
CA ILE A 176 0.25 6.28 19.38
C ILE A 176 1.19 5.08 19.53
N ASN A 177 1.07 4.36 20.65
CA ASN A 177 1.86 3.15 20.88
C ASN A 177 1.51 2.04 19.90
N VAL A 178 2.50 1.20 19.61
CA VAL A 178 2.32 0.00 18.79
C VAL A 178 2.00 -1.17 19.72
N GLU A 179 0.80 -1.74 19.58
CA GLU A 179 0.33 -2.90 20.33
C GLU A 179 0.91 -4.20 19.77
N LYS A 180 0.93 -4.34 18.44
CA LYS A 180 1.38 -5.58 17.78
C LYS A 180 2.16 -5.25 16.50
N ILE A 181 3.28 -5.91 16.32
CA ILE A 181 4.07 -5.90 15.09
C ILE A 181 3.80 -7.20 14.35
N ILE A 182 3.35 -7.11 13.10
CA ILE A 182 3.03 -8.23 12.23
C ILE A 182 3.96 -8.16 11.03
N ARG A 183 5.14 -8.78 11.12
CA ARG A 183 6.09 -8.89 10.02
C ARG A 183 5.73 -10.08 9.14
N HIS A 184 5.91 -9.95 7.84
CA HIS A 184 5.72 -11.08 6.92
C HIS A 184 6.63 -12.26 7.32
N PRO A 185 6.09 -13.49 7.51
CA PRO A 185 6.87 -14.61 8.05
C PRO A 185 8.03 -15.06 7.14
N GLY A 186 7.92 -14.80 5.83
CA GLY A 186 8.97 -15.08 4.86
C GLY A 186 9.96 -13.94 4.64
N HIS A 187 9.95 -12.88 5.48
CA HIS A 187 10.92 -11.80 5.34
C HIS A 187 12.37 -12.29 5.47
N SER A 188 13.24 -11.79 4.62
CA SER A 188 14.65 -12.17 4.59
C SER A 188 15.53 -10.95 4.31
N ASP A 189 16.32 -10.55 5.29
CA ASP A 189 17.30 -9.46 5.15
C ASP A 189 18.36 -9.75 4.07
N ARG A 190 18.68 -11.03 3.86
CA ARG A 190 19.68 -11.45 2.86
C ARG A 190 19.15 -11.30 1.43
N SER A 191 17.94 -11.77 1.16
CA SER A 191 17.35 -11.74 -0.19
C SER A 191 16.52 -10.48 -0.44
N LYS A 192 16.29 -9.66 0.60
CA LYS A 192 15.40 -8.47 0.55
C LYS A 192 13.98 -8.78 0.07
N LYS A 193 13.54 -10.04 0.20
CA LYS A 193 12.20 -10.48 -0.18
C LYS A 193 11.25 -10.40 1.00
N ASN A 194 9.96 -10.26 0.67
CA ASN A 194 8.88 -10.14 1.64
C ASN A 194 9.12 -9.02 2.67
N ASP A 195 9.70 -7.92 2.20
CA ASP A 195 10.05 -6.77 3.04
C ASP A 195 8.83 -5.91 3.29
N ILE A 196 7.93 -6.42 4.16
CA ILE A 196 6.65 -5.81 4.49
C ILE A 196 6.23 -6.17 5.91
N ALA A 197 5.64 -5.22 6.61
CA ALA A 197 5.09 -5.38 7.94
C ALA A 197 3.86 -4.50 8.16
N LEU A 198 2.99 -4.93 9.07
CA LEU A 198 1.89 -4.15 9.60
C LEU A 198 2.14 -3.85 11.09
N LEU A 199 1.83 -2.63 11.50
CA LEU A 199 1.80 -2.23 12.90
C LEU A 199 0.35 -2.03 13.31
N ARG A 200 -0.12 -2.78 14.32
CA ARG A 200 -1.41 -2.53 14.95
C ARG A 200 -1.23 -1.52 16.05
N LEU A 201 -1.98 -0.44 16.00
CA LEU A 201 -1.93 0.63 16.98
C LEU A 201 -2.72 0.25 18.24
N GLU A 202 -2.25 0.67 19.42
CA GLU A 202 -2.91 0.44 20.69
C GLU A 202 -4.32 1.04 20.74
N ARG A 203 -4.49 2.20 20.14
CA ARG A 203 -5.78 2.87 19.92
C ARG A 203 -5.90 3.35 18.48
N PRO A 204 -7.13 3.49 17.95
CA PRO A 204 -7.32 4.11 16.64
C PRO A 204 -6.78 5.54 16.62
N ALA A 205 -6.15 5.93 15.51
CA ALA A 205 -5.87 7.33 15.20
C ALA A 205 -7.20 8.11 15.05
N VAL A 206 -7.23 9.31 15.56
CA VAL A 206 -8.36 10.23 15.36
C VAL A 206 -8.26 10.79 13.93
N LEU A 207 -9.19 10.40 13.08
CA LEU A 207 -9.19 10.80 11.68
C LEU A 207 -9.70 12.23 11.52
N GLY A 208 -9.05 12.99 10.66
CA GLY A 208 -9.36 14.38 10.33
C GLY A 208 -8.66 14.75 9.03
N ASP A 209 -8.53 16.04 8.70
CA ASP A 209 -7.93 16.46 7.44
C ASP A 209 -6.42 16.25 7.39
N SER A 210 -5.75 16.28 8.56
CA SER A 210 -4.32 15.94 8.70
C SER A 210 -4.03 14.45 8.92
N VAL A 211 -5.06 13.60 9.13
CA VAL A 211 -4.90 12.17 9.38
C VAL A 211 -5.97 11.39 8.60
N ILE A 212 -5.61 10.95 7.40
CA ILE A 212 -6.48 10.21 6.48
C ILE A 212 -5.72 8.96 6.02
N PRO A 213 -6.28 7.74 6.09
CA PRO A 213 -5.64 6.57 5.52
C PRO A 213 -5.48 6.68 4.00
N ILE A 214 -4.40 6.11 3.45
CA ILE A 214 -4.26 5.94 2.00
C ILE A 214 -5.17 4.82 1.49
N CYS A 215 -5.55 4.85 0.21
CA CYS A 215 -6.17 3.69 -0.42
C CYS A 215 -5.13 2.62 -0.77
N LEU A 216 -5.52 1.35 -0.65
CA LEU A 216 -4.75 0.21 -1.15
C LEU A 216 -5.42 -0.38 -2.38
N PRO A 217 -4.69 -1.08 -3.27
CA PRO A 217 -5.25 -1.74 -4.44
C PRO A 217 -6.35 -2.73 -4.03
N ASN A 218 -7.56 -2.59 -4.58
CA ASN A 218 -8.69 -3.46 -4.25
C ASN A 218 -9.02 -4.49 -5.34
N GLY A 219 -8.13 -4.61 -6.35
CA GLY A 219 -8.31 -5.50 -7.49
C GLY A 219 -9.28 -4.98 -8.55
N SER A 220 -9.86 -3.80 -8.40
CA SER A 220 -10.72 -3.22 -9.44
C SER A 220 -9.90 -2.83 -10.68
N PRO A 221 -10.47 -2.96 -11.91
CA PRO A 221 -9.80 -2.54 -13.13
C PRO A 221 -9.37 -1.07 -13.11
N GLU A 222 -10.11 -0.21 -12.42
CA GLU A 222 -9.88 1.22 -12.29
C GLU A 222 -8.62 1.57 -11.49
N GLN A 223 -8.12 0.61 -10.72
CA GLN A 223 -6.91 0.77 -9.92
C GLN A 223 -5.69 0.06 -10.51
N ARG A 224 -5.79 -0.51 -11.71
CA ARG A 224 -4.62 -1.04 -12.40
C ARG A 224 -3.76 0.11 -12.87
N ILE A 225 -2.48 0.07 -12.50
CA ILE A 225 -1.48 0.95 -13.12
C ILE A 225 -1.30 0.42 -14.54
N VAL A 226 -1.83 1.15 -15.51
CA VAL A 226 -1.56 0.92 -16.92
C VAL A 226 -0.59 2.03 -17.33
N ASP A 227 0.69 1.71 -17.33
CA ASP A 227 1.77 2.57 -17.78
C ASP A 227 1.74 4.00 -17.19
N PRO A 228 1.99 4.19 -15.89
CA PRO A 228 2.04 5.50 -15.29
C PRO A 228 3.29 6.24 -15.80
N SER A 229 3.14 7.48 -16.21
CA SER A 229 4.29 8.32 -16.56
C SER A 229 5.20 8.62 -15.38
N PHE A 230 4.65 8.56 -14.15
CA PHE A 230 5.40 8.71 -12.89
C PHE A 230 4.62 8.12 -11.71
N LEU A 231 5.36 7.77 -10.67
CA LEU A 231 4.89 7.44 -9.34
C LEU A 231 5.36 8.52 -8.36
N VAL A 232 4.80 8.57 -7.16
CA VAL A 232 5.18 9.53 -6.12
C VAL A 232 5.72 8.77 -4.92
N VAL A 233 6.89 9.17 -4.44
CA VAL A 233 7.46 8.76 -3.16
C VAL A 233 7.42 9.95 -2.22
N SER A 234 7.13 9.74 -0.92
CA SER A 234 7.10 10.79 0.10
C SER A 234 7.70 10.31 1.41
N GLY A 235 8.36 11.23 2.14
CA GLY A 235 9.00 10.93 3.40
C GLY A 235 9.83 12.09 3.97
N TRP A 236 10.45 11.83 5.12
CA TRP A 236 11.39 12.73 5.81
C TRP A 236 12.84 12.22 5.70
N GLY A 237 13.15 11.49 4.65
CA GLY A 237 14.45 10.85 4.42
C GLY A 237 15.62 11.82 4.39
N LEU A 238 16.83 11.24 4.29
CA LEU A 238 18.06 12.02 4.24
C LEU A 238 18.18 12.78 2.92
N THR A 239 18.84 13.93 2.99
CA THR A 239 19.37 14.63 1.82
C THR A 239 20.57 13.88 1.24
N GLU A 240 20.99 14.24 0.03
CA GLU A 240 22.25 13.80 -0.57
C GLU A 240 23.47 14.08 0.34
N ASN A 241 23.37 15.09 1.21
CA ASN A 241 24.41 15.45 2.18
C ASN A 241 24.30 14.67 3.50
N GLY A 242 23.38 13.72 3.63
CA GLY A 242 23.20 12.89 4.82
C GLY A 242 22.51 13.58 6.00
N THR A 243 21.89 14.74 5.80
CA THR A 243 21.03 15.41 6.80
C THR A 243 19.58 15.01 6.60
N SER A 244 18.84 14.72 7.66
CA SER A 244 17.39 14.47 7.57
C SER A 244 16.65 15.77 7.21
N PHE A 245 15.56 15.62 6.48
CA PHE A 245 14.61 16.71 6.32
C PHE A 245 13.70 16.79 7.54
N ASP A 246 13.54 18.00 8.05
CA ASP A 246 12.58 18.24 9.13
C ASP A 246 11.15 18.35 8.60
N VAL A 247 10.99 18.83 7.37
CA VAL A 247 9.70 18.99 6.68
C VAL A 247 9.49 17.86 5.69
N LEU A 248 8.27 17.30 5.66
CA LEU A 248 7.86 16.26 4.72
C LEU A 248 8.12 16.69 3.27
N ARG A 249 8.69 15.78 2.50
CA ARG A 249 8.99 15.99 1.08
C ARG A 249 8.41 14.88 0.22
N TYR A 250 8.33 15.15 -1.07
CA TYR A 250 7.97 14.16 -2.06
C TYR A 250 8.72 14.34 -3.37
N ALA A 251 8.80 13.26 -4.14
CA ALA A 251 9.40 13.25 -5.45
C ALA A 251 8.54 12.46 -6.44
N ARG A 252 8.59 12.86 -7.72
CA ARG A 252 8.02 12.09 -8.82
C ARG A 252 9.10 11.23 -9.43
N VAL A 253 8.91 9.93 -9.43
CA VAL A 253 9.86 8.93 -9.91
C VAL A 253 9.26 8.14 -11.07
N PRO A 254 9.97 7.97 -12.21
CA PRO A 254 9.48 7.15 -13.30
C PRO A 254 9.49 5.66 -12.89
N PRO A 255 8.51 4.87 -13.35
CA PRO A 255 8.55 3.42 -13.19
C PRO A 255 9.70 2.83 -14.04
N VAL A 256 10.32 1.78 -13.53
CA VAL A 256 11.38 1.03 -14.22
C VAL A 256 10.96 -0.43 -14.33
N SER A 257 11.15 -1.05 -15.49
CA SER A 257 10.83 -2.48 -15.66
C SER A 257 11.68 -3.33 -14.72
N LEU A 258 11.13 -4.47 -14.25
CA LEU A 258 11.90 -5.40 -13.40
C LEU A 258 13.15 -5.95 -14.11
N GLU A 259 13.09 -6.04 -15.45
CA GLU A 259 14.21 -6.51 -16.26
C GLU A 259 15.35 -5.48 -16.26
N ASP A 260 15.06 -4.23 -16.61
CA ASP A 260 16.06 -3.14 -16.64
C ASP A 260 16.61 -2.86 -15.24
N CYS A 261 15.74 -2.83 -14.24
CA CYS A 261 16.11 -2.70 -12.84
C CYS A 261 17.07 -3.82 -12.43
N GLY A 262 16.73 -5.08 -12.75
CA GLY A 262 17.56 -6.22 -12.46
C GLY A 262 18.92 -6.20 -13.19
N ILE A 263 19.01 -5.62 -14.39
CA ILE A 263 20.28 -5.42 -15.11
C ILE A 263 21.14 -4.39 -14.37
N LYS A 264 20.57 -3.23 -14.03
CA LYS A 264 21.26 -2.14 -13.34
C LYS A 264 21.76 -2.58 -11.96
N LEU A 265 20.90 -3.22 -11.15
CA LEU A 265 21.25 -3.67 -9.81
C LEU A 265 22.25 -4.83 -9.78
N ARG A 266 22.23 -5.75 -10.76
CA ARG A 266 23.21 -6.85 -10.84
C ARG A 266 24.64 -6.37 -11.11
N GLY A 267 24.80 -5.20 -11.74
CA GLY A 267 26.08 -4.54 -11.85
C GLY A 267 26.73 -4.21 -10.49
N LEU A 268 25.90 -4.08 -9.45
CA LEU A 268 26.29 -3.69 -8.10
C LEU A 268 26.25 -4.85 -7.11
N ASP A 269 25.27 -5.74 -7.23
CA ASP A 269 25.17 -7.00 -6.48
C ASP A 269 24.68 -8.14 -7.39
N ALA A 270 25.59 -8.97 -7.82
CA ALA A 270 25.32 -10.11 -8.70
C ALA A 270 24.38 -11.18 -8.08
N THR A 271 24.13 -11.12 -6.78
CA THR A 271 23.26 -12.08 -6.07
C THR A 271 21.80 -11.68 -6.09
N LEU A 272 21.47 -10.41 -6.37
CA LEU A 272 20.10 -9.91 -6.41
C LEU A 272 19.27 -10.59 -7.49
N ARG A 273 18.08 -11.00 -7.11
CA ARG A 273 17.08 -11.61 -8.01
C ARG A 273 15.73 -10.99 -7.69
N LEU A 274 15.30 -10.07 -8.56
CA LEU A 274 13.98 -9.45 -8.50
C LEU A 274 12.92 -10.41 -9.03
N ASP A 275 11.70 -10.28 -8.51
CA ASP A 275 10.50 -10.97 -8.98
C ASP A 275 9.25 -10.10 -8.83
N GLN A 276 8.08 -10.64 -9.14
CA GLN A 276 6.80 -9.92 -9.11
C GLN A 276 6.40 -9.39 -7.73
N SER A 277 7.06 -9.83 -6.65
CA SER A 277 6.84 -9.29 -5.31
C SER A 277 7.46 -7.92 -5.08
N GLN A 278 8.16 -7.37 -6.10
CA GLN A 278 8.89 -6.11 -6.06
C GLN A 278 8.52 -5.22 -7.25
N ILE A 279 8.71 -3.92 -7.09
CA ILE A 279 8.55 -2.88 -8.10
C ILE A 279 9.82 -2.04 -8.10
N CYS A 280 10.19 -1.48 -9.25
CA CYS A 280 11.29 -0.54 -9.35
C CYS A 280 10.81 0.81 -9.86
N ALA A 281 11.39 1.90 -9.34
CA ALA A 281 11.14 3.26 -9.82
C ALA A 281 12.33 4.17 -9.48
N GLY A 282 12.46 5.30 -10.18
CA GLY A 282 13.53 6.27 -9.96
C GLY A 282 14.77 6.04 -10.80
N GLY A 283 15.92 6.54 -10.33
CA GLY A 283 17.20 6.45 -11.04
C GLY A 283 17.32 7.40 -12.23
N VAL A 284 16.50 8.46 -12.30
CA VAL A 284 16.57 9.49 -13.36
C VAL A 284 16.69 10.85 -12.70
N ASP A 285 17.55 11.73 -13.27
CA ASP A 285 17.76 13.12 -12.84
C ASP A 285 18.15 13.28 -11.36
N GLN A 286 18.84 12.27 -10.78
CA GLN A 286 19.24 12.25 -9.37
C GLN A 286 18.04 12.28 -8.39
N ILE A 287 16.82 11.97 -8.86
CA ILE A 287 15.63 11.92 -8.05
C ILE A 287 15.39 10.46 -7.66
N ASP A 288 15.52 10.17 -6.36
CA ASP A 288 15.27 8.84 -5.80
C ASP A 288 14.80 8.94 -4.34
N ASN A 289 14.33 7.82 -3.77
CA ASN A 289 14.13 7.69 -2.33
C ASN A 289 15.49 7.64 -1.61
N CYS A 290 15.52 8.17 -0.40
CA CYS A 290 16.72 8.23 0.42
C CYS A 290 16.61 7.38 1.69
N ALA A 291 17.75 7.18 2.36
CA ALA A 291 17.76 6.59 3.69
C ALA A 291 16.88 7.44 4.64
N GLY A 292 15.96 6.79 5.36
CA GLY A 292 14.93 7.45 6.16
C GLY A 292 13.53 7.42 5.53
N ASP A 293 13.40 7.25 4.20
CA ASP A 293 12.12 6.99 3.53
C ASP A 293 11.69 5.52 3.63
N SER A 294 12.58 4.64 4.11
CA SER A 294 12.31 3.21 4.35
C SER A 294 10.96 2.98 4.99
N GLY A 295 10.14 2.11 4.40
CA GLY A 295 8.79 1.82 4.88
C GLY A 295 7.72 2.81 4.42
N GLY A 296 8.09 3.95 3.87
CA GLY A 296 7.17 4.93 3.29
C GLY A 296 6.52 4.46 2.00
N PRO A 297 5.53 5.20 1.46
CA PRO A 297 4.75 4.79 0.31
C PRO A 297 5.40 5.14 -1.03
N LEU A 298 5.27 4.23 -2.00
CA LEU A 298 5.28 4.53 -3.42
C LEU A 298 3.83 4.53 -3.89
N GLN A 299 3.35 5.65 -4.40
CA GLN A 299 1.93 5.91 -4.60
C GLN A 299 1.64 6.61 -5.92
N ILE A 300 0.40 6.54 -6.37
CA ILE A 300 -0.09 7.26 -7.54
C ILE A 300 -1.51 7.74 -7.32
N ILE A 301 -1.84 8.85 -7.96
CA ILE A 301 -3.22 9.31 -8.00
C ILE A 301 -3.99 8.58 -9.10
N SER A 302 -5.12 7.99 -8.74
CA SER A 302 -6.04 7.38 -9.70
C SER A 302 -6.71 8.45 -10.55
N ASN A 303 -6.61 8.35 -11.87
CA ASN A 303 -7.28 9.27 -12.80
C ASN A 303 -8.81 9.20 -12.73
N GLN A 304 -9.35 8.08 -12.25
CA GLN A 304 -10.81 7.86 -12.19
C GLN A 304 -11.41 8.34 -10.87
N SER A 305 -10.74 8.08 -9.74
CA SER A 305 -11.26 8.43 -8.42
C SER A 305 -10.62 9.69 -7.83
N SER A 306 -9.57 10.24 -8.45
CA SER A 306 -8.76 11.35 -7.91
C SER A 306 -8.22 11.07 -6.51
N ARG A 307 -7.97 9.79 -6.17
CA ARG A 307 -7.46 9.33 -4.87
C ARG A 307 -6.05 8.78 -5.01
N TYR A 308 -5.25 8.98 -4.00
CA TYR A 308 -3.94 8.32 -3.92
C TYR A 308 -4.10 6.86 -3.50
N ILE A 309 -3.38 6.00 -4.21
CA ILE A 309 -3.33 4.56 -4.00
C ILE A 309 -1.88 4.17 -3.82
N GLN A 310 -1.56 3.43 -2.77
CA GLN A 310 -0.21 2.93 -2.52
C GLN A 310 0.01 1.61 -3.24
N TYR A 311 1.00 1.59 -4.13
CA TYR A 311 1.40 0.38 -4.87
C TYR A 311 2.72 -0.22 -4.40
N GLY A 312 3.55 0.56 -3.71
CA GLY A 312 4.82 0.10 -3.20
C GLY A 312 5.09 0.54 -1.76
N VAL A 313 6.00 -0.18 -1.10
CA VAL A 313 6.62 0.19 0.18
C VAL A 313 8.11 0.34 -0.07
N VAL A 314 8.71 1.47 0.31
CA VAL A 314 10.16 1.70 0.17
C VAL A 314 10.91 0.60 0.91
N SER A 315 11.71 -0.17 0.17
CA SER A 315 12.41 -1.34 0.69
C SER A 315 13.92 -1.13 0.74
N TYR A 316 14.55 -0.98 -0.40
CA TYR A 316 15.99 -0.69 -0.46
C TYR A 316 16.34 0.04 -1.75
N GLY A 317 17.40 0.82 -1.68
CA GLY A 317 18.10 1.43 -2.79
C GLY A 317 19.58 1.18 -2.68
N LEU A 318 20.37 1.72 -3.57
CA LEU A 318 21.81 1.70 -3.47
C LEU A 318 22.27 2.75 -2.45
N LYS A 319 23.51 2.59 -1.98
CA LYS A 319 24.04 3.30 -0.80
C LYS A 319 24.07 4.83 -0.89
N SER A 320 23.87 5.40 -2.07
CA SER A 320 23.94 6.84 -2.29
C SER A 320 22.64 7.30 -2.94
N CYS A 321 21.94 8.23 -2.29
CA CYS A 321 20.75 8.85 -2.85
C CYS A 321 21.10 9.71 -4.06
N GLY A 322 20.21 9.75 -5.07
CA GLY A 322 20.40 10.62 -6.23
C GLY A 322 21.50 10.19 -7.18
N VAL A 323 21.94 8.93 -7.16
CA VAL A 323 22.89 8.42 -8.16
C VAL A 323 22.13 8.15 -9.45
N GLN A 324 22.61 8.75 -10.53
CA GLN A 324 22.04 8.56 -11.84
C GLN A 324 22.07 7.08 -12.24
N ASP A 325 21.00 6.61 -12.87
CA ASP A 325 20.83 5.24 -13.36
C ASP A 325 20.66 4.14 -12.27
N GLU A 326 20.43 4.49 -11.02
CA GLU A 326 20.22 3.55 -9.92
C GLU A 326 18.76 3.60 -9.40
N PRO A 327 17.84 2.73 -9.88
CA PRO A 327 16.47 2.72 -9.42
C PRO A 327 16.33 2.17 -8.00
N GLY A 328 15.41 2.74 -7.22
CA GLY A 328 14.97 2.18 -5.96
C GLY A 328 14.10 0.94 -6.14
N VAL A 329 14.16 0.04 -5.16
CA VAL A 329 13.32 -1.18 -5.09
C VAL A 329 12.30 -1.04 -3.99
N TYR A 330 11.05 -1.37 -4.31
CA TYR A 330 9.89 -1.26 -3.45
C TYR A 330 9.19 -2.61 -3.36
N THR A 331 8.64 -2.92 -2.21
CA THR A 331 7.78 -4.10 -2.05
C THR A 331 6.44 -3.86 -2.76
N ASN A 332 6.02 -4.78 -3.64
CA ASN A 332 4.80 -4.67 -4.44
C ASN A 332 3.55 -4.91 -3.59
N VAL A 333 2.81 -3.87 -3.24
CA VAL A 333 1.60 -3.96 -2.39
C VAL A 333 0.52 -4.83 -3.04
N VAL A 334 0.35 -4.78 -4.39
CA VAL A 334 -0.63 -5.62 -5.08
C VAL A 334 -0.38 -7.11 -4.83
N TYR A 335 0.90 -7.52 -4.87
CA TYR A 335 1.30 -8.91 -4.60
C TYR A 335 0.94 -9.36 -3.19
N TYR A 336 1.05 -8.44 -2.20
CA TYR A 336 0.83 -8.73 -0.79
C TYR A 336 -0.59 -8.41 -0.29
N MET A 337 -1.52 -7.97 -1.15
CA MET A 337 -2.87 -7.58 -0.71
C MET A 337 -3.60 -8.69 0.05
N LYS A 338 -3.44 -9.96 -0.38
CA LYS A 338 -4.02 -11.10 0.35
C LYS A 338 -3.46 -11.19 1.78
N TRP A 339 -2.15 -11.09 1.94
CA TRP A 339 -1.50 -11.13 3.25
C TRP A 339 -1.91 -9.93 4.11
N ILE A 340 -1.92 -8.72 3.55
CA ILE A 340 -2.37 -7.50 4.25
C ILE A 340 -3.79 -7.70 4.76
N PHE A 341 -4.69 -8.10 3.87
CA PHE A 341 -6.10 -8.30 4.19
C PHE A 341 -6.31 -9.31 5.33
N GLN A 342 -5.64 -10.45 5.29
CA GLN A 342 -5.74 -11.49 6.32
C GLN A 342 -5.24 -11.03 7.70
N ASN A 343 -4.38 -10.01 7.77
CA ASN A 343 -3.78 -9.53 9.01
C ASN A 343 -4.41 -8.24 9.57
N VAL A 344 -5.35 -7.60 8.84
CA VAL A 344 -6.06 -6.40 9.30
C VAL A 344 -7.49 -6.67 9.75
N LEU A 345 -7.92 -7.93 9.77
CA LEU A 345 -9.29 -8.34 10.07
C LEU A 345 -9.58 -8.53 11.57
N GLU A 346 -8.59 -8.38 12.42
CA GLU A 346 -8.73 -8.55 13.89
C GLU A 346 -9.20 -7.28 14.60
#